data_c02a7a56b6202a469cdd3ef1373a76e1
#
_entry.id   c02a7a56b6202a469cdd3ef1373a76e1
#
_cell.length_a   1.000
_cell.length_b   1.000
_cell.length_c   1.000
_cell.angle_alpha   90.00
_cell.angle_beta   90.00
_cell.angle_gamma   90.00
#
_symmetry.space_group_name_H-M   'P 1'
#
loop_
_entity.id
_entity.type
_entity.pdbx_description
1 polymer ?
#
loop_
_entity_poly.entity_id
_entity_poly.type
_entity_poly.pdbx_seq_one_letter_code
_entity_poly.pdbx_strand_id
1 'polypeptide(L)'
;RWKYNSGRQCFYYTGHSRVMCTEEEQEIPLQDYIMYILPEDREIFGKWLAQNLQGNTENSIDYRIRFKKRIFYIRLKTFSHEILPDGTGILEGYIQNITDIQQRRNDITLLTHAINNSTEDIFAAREDGTLVFANRRFREHHNISMTDDVSTLNIYRISTNAQDENSWQRLIKSLRKGEKRNGFILYHPLPEHPEVLAMEGSAYWVTSDKGEAILWGFSRDITQRIRNEQQIKRFSQILDKTIENLPAGIVIKDIQSGFKYLYCNRESYNRNIPLKEALGKDDFDFYPLELAQEKRKQDV
;
A
#
# COMPACT_ATOMS: atom_id res chain seq x y z
N ARG A 1 7.93 38.61 -12.03
CA ARG A 1 7.38 38.89 -13.38
C ARG A 1 8.40 38.54 -14.44
N TRP A 2 7.96 38.35 -15.65
CA TRP A 2 8.83 38.20 -16.81
C TRP A 2 8.31 39.03 -17.97
N LYS A 3 9.21 39.43 -18.84
CA LYS A 3 8.95 40.13 -20.10
C LYS A 3 9.76 39.47 -21.21
N TYR A 4 9.21 39.33 -22.39
CA TYR A 4 9.89 38.82 -23.58
C TYR A 4 9.80 39.86 -24.70
N ASN A 5 10.94 40.14 -25.33
CA ASN A 5 11.03 41.04 -26.49
C ASN A 5 11.38 40.20 -27.73
N SER A 6 10.47 40.11 -28.69
CA SER A 6 10.66 39.31 -29.90
C SER A 6 11.72 39.85 -30.85
N GLY A 7 11.92 41.15 -30.89
CA GLY A 7 12.96 41.78 -31.73
C GLY A 7 14.37 41.54 -31.22
N ARG A 8 14.55 41.52 -29.90
CA ARG A 8 15.83 41.16 -29.24
C ARG A 8 15.98 39.67 -28.96
N GLN A 9 14.91 38.92 -29.05
CA GLN A 9 14.83 37.52 -28.65
C GLN A 9 15.36 37.26 -27.21
N CYS A 10 14.96 38.12 -26.28
CA CYS A 10 15.43 38.07 -24.88
C CYS A 10 14.27 38.06 -23.91
N PHE A 11 14.44 37.25 -22.85
CA PHE A 11 13.63 37.27 -21.65
C PHE A 11 14.24 38.21 -20.58
N TYR A 12 13.40 38.96 -19.92
CA TYR A 12 13.74 39.84 -18.79
C TYR A 12 12.97 39.32 -17.57
N TYR A 13 13.66 39.08 -16.49
CA TYR A 13 13.06 38.60 -15.24
C TYR A 13 13.25 39.62 -14.14
N THR A 14 12.15 39.97 -13.48
CA THR A 14 12.16 40.87 -12.32
C THR A 14 11.53 40.16 -11.12
N GLY A 15 12.20 40.21 -9.96
CA GLY A 15 11.70 39.72 -8.67
C GLY A 15 12.28 38.40 -8.19
N HIS A 16 12.06 38.11 -6.91
CA HIS A 16 12.53 36.93 -6.19
C HIS A 16 11.83 35.67 -6.68
N SER A 17 12.45 34.93 -7.60
CA SER A 17 12.07 33.55 -7.84
C SER A 17 13.04 32.65 -7.07
N ARG A 18 12.52 31.67 -6.31
CA ARG A 18 13.35 30.70 -5.60
C ARG A 18 14.25 29.86 -6.52
N VAL A 19 14.11 29.98 -7.83
CA VAL A 19 14.87 29.26 -8.84
C VAL A 19 15.98 30.12 -9.42
N MET A 20 15.71 31.43 -9.65
CA MET A 20 16.67 32.41 -10.15
C MET A 20 16.62 33.64 -9.24
N CYS A 21 17.29 33.54 -8.08
CA CYS A 21 17.32 34.64 -7.11
C CYS A 21 18.31 35.70 -7.57
N THR A 22 17.80 36.79 -8.17
CA THR A 22 18.54 38.04 -8.34
C THR A 22 17.61 39.18 -8.06
N GLU A 23 18.08 40.17 -7.32
CA GLU A 23 17.36 41.43 -7.03
C GLU A 23 17.34 42.36 -8.22
N GLU A 24 18.23 42.11 -9.18
CA GLU A 24 18.37 42.92 -10.41
C GLU A 24 17.64 42.25 -11.59
N GLU A 25 17.18 43.05 -12.53
CA GLU A 25 16.61 42.60 -13.78
C GLU A 25 17.65 41.82 -14.59
N GLN A 26 17.37 40.55 -14.88
CA GLN A 26 18.27 39.74 -15.69
C GLN A 26 17.73 39.60 -17.11
N GLU A 27 18.59 39.88 -18.07
CA GLU A 27 18.38 39.65 -19.50
C GLU A 27 18.94 38.27 -19.85
N ILE A 28 18.12 37.40 -20.39
CA ILE A 28 18.51 36.05 -20.81
C ILE A 28 18.09 35.86 -22.27
N PRO A 29 19.04 35.67 -23.20
CA PRO A 29 18.75 35.30 -24.56
C PRO A 29 17.87 34.05 -24.66
N LEU A 30 16.91 34.03 -25.61
CA LEU A 30 15.99 32.91 -25.78
C LEU A 30 16.74 31.59 -25.98
N GLN A 31 17.84 31.59 -26.72
CA GLN A 31 18.66 30.41 -26.96
C GLN A 31 19.23 29.84 -25.64
N ASP A 32 19.72 30.70 -24.76
CA ASP A 32 20.25 30.31 -23.45
C ASP A 32 19.13 29.83 -22.54
N TYR A 33 17.96 30.49 -22.58
CA TYR A 33 16.81 30.05 -21.81
C TYR A 33 16.31 28.65 -22.20
N ILE A 34 16.24 28.36 -23.50
CA ILE A 34 15.85 27.04 -24.02
C ILE A 34 16.80 25.95 -23.54
N MET A 35 18.08 26.25 -23.30
CA MET A 35 19.03 25.25 -22.80
C MET A 35 18.71 24.78 -21.38
N TYR A 36 18.06 25.60 -20.57
CA TYR A 36 17.57 25.18 -19.24
C TYR A 36 16.32 24.28 -19.37
N ILE A 37 15.52 24.40 -20.43
CA ILE A 37 14.33 23.57 -20.65
C ILE A 37 14.72 22.15 -21.01
N LEU A 38 14.07 21.15 -20.38
CA LEU A 38 14.30 19.76 -20.73
C LEU A 38 13.99 19.52 -22.22
N PRO A 39 14.78 18.68 -22.93
CA PRO A 39 14.60 18.46 -24.36
C PRO A 39 13.17 18.12 -24.78
N GLU A 40 12.49 17.31 -23.98
CA GLU A 40 11.12 16.85 -24.21
C GLU A 40 10.09 17.99 -24.17
N ASP A 41 10.38 19.07 -23.43
CA ASP A 41 9.46 20.17 -23.21
C ASP A 41 9.72 21.37 -24.13
N ARG A 42 10.82 21.36 -24.93
CA ARG A 42 11.21 22.49 -25.80
C ARG A 42 10.21 22.74 -26.91
N GLU A 43 9.68 21.70 -27.52
CA GLU A 43 8.73 21.83 -28.62
C GLU A 43 7.41 22.49 -28.16
N ILE A 44 6.88 22.04 -27.01
CA ILE A 44 5.64 22.60 -26.44
C ILE A 44 5.85 24.06 -26.02
N PHE A 45 7.03 24.36 -25.45
CA PHE A 45 7.39 25.74 -25.10
C PHE A 45 7.45 26.64 -26.33
N GLY A 46 8.11 26.20 -27.40
CA GLY A 46 8.20 26.95 -28.66
C GLY A 46 6.84 27.23 -29.30
N LYS A 47 5.95 26.23 -29.32
CA LYS A 47 4.56 26.39 -29.82
C LYS A 47 3.78 27.39 -28.96
N TRP A 48 3.90 27.30 -27.65
CA TRP A 48 3.25 28.22 -26.71
C TRP A 48 3.74 29.65 -26.91
N LEU A 49 5.05 29.89 -27.05
CA LEU A 49 5.63 31.21 -27.25
C LEU A 49 5.14 31.82 -28.58
N ALA A 50 5.12 31.03 -29.66
CA ALA A 50 4.63 31.48 -30.97
C ALA A 50 3.14 31.87 -30.95
N GLN A 51 2.30 31.08 -30.26
CA GLN A 51 0.87 31.39 -30.11
C GLN A 51 0.64 32.69 -29.32
N ASN A 52 1.41 32.93 -28.27
CA ASN A 52 1.31 34.16 -27.49
C ASN A 52 1.73 35.39 -28.30
N LEU A 53 2.76 35.26 -29.16
CA LEU A 53 3.16 36.34 -30.08
C LEU A 53 2.12 36.64 -31.16
N GLN A 54 1.20 35.72 -31.41
CA GLN A 54 0.04 35.94 -32.31
C GLN A 54 -1.18 36.52 -31.57
N GLY A 55 -1.06 36.85 -30.28
CA GLY A 55 -2.09 37.46 -29.46
C GLY A 55 -2.95 36.48 -28.63
N ASN A 56 -2.66 35.20 -28.64
CA ASN A 56 -3.37 34.24 -27.82
C ASN A 56 -2.72 34.16 -26.43
N THR A 57 -3.07 35.09 -25.54
CA THR A 57 -2.44 35.26 -24.20
C THR A 57 -3.20 34.60 -23.05
N GLU A 58 -4.31 33.92 -23.30
CA GLU A 58 -5.10 33.29 -22.22
C GLU A 58 -4.52 31.99 -21.66
N ASN A 59 -3.56 31.40 -22.38
CA ASN A 59 -3.02 30.08 -22.04
C ASN A 59 -1.77 30.16 -21.16
N SER A 60 -1.74 29.35 -20.10
CA SER A 60 -0.53 29.08 -19.34
C SER A 60 0.16 27.82 -19.86
N ILE A 61 1.48 27.73 -19.64
CA ILE A 61 2.27 26.55 -19.94
C ILE A 61 2.99 26.06 -18.70
N ASP A 62 2.98 24.76 -18.49
CA ASP A 62 3.79 24.06 -17.49
C ASP A 62 4.91 23.30 -18.22
N TYR A 63 6.15 23.50 -17.81
CA TYR A 63 7.32 22.82 -18.37
C TYR A 63 8.40 22.65 -17.31
N ARG A 64 9.40 21.82 -17.62
CA ARG A 64 10.49 21.50 -16.71
C ARG A 64 11.78 22.19 -17.13
N ILE A 65 12.47 22.77 -16.16
CA ILE A 65 13.82 23.30 -16.35
C ILE A 65 14.81 22.55 -15.48
N ARG A 66 16.06 22.44 -15.97
CA ARG A 66 17.18 21.93 -15.20
C ARG A 66 18.10 23.08 -14.80
N PHE A 67 18.21 23.30 -13.49
CA PHE A 67 19.08 24.30 -12.92
C PHE A 67 19.93 23.72 -11.79
N LYS A 68 21.25 23.90 -11.82
CA LYS A 68 22.19 23.35 -10.81
C LYS A 68 21.93 21.86 -10.49
N LYS A 69 21.78 21.03 -11.52
CA LYS A 69 21.49 19.59 -11.44
C LYS A 69 20.12 19.21 -10.83
N ARG A 70 19.25 20.17 -10.55
CA ARG A 70 17.88 19.94 -10.06
C ARG A 70 16.87 20.25 -11.16
N ILE A 71 15.75 19.51 -11.15
CA ILE A 71 14.63 19.75 -12.04
C ILE A 71 13.58 20.54 -11.27
N PHE A 72 13.09 21.62 -11.91
CA PHE A 72 12.02 22.45 -11.39
C PHE A 72 10.87 22.45 -12.40
N TYR A 73 9.65 22.41 -11.88
CA TYR A 73 8.44 22.57 -12.67
C TYR A 73 8.04 24.04 -12.64
N ILE A 74 7.93 24.63 -13.80
CA ILE A 74 7.68 26.06 -13.98
C ILE A 74 6.37 26.24 -14.71
N ARG A 75 5.53 27.16 -14.23
CA ARG A 75 4.37 27.66 -14.93
C ARG A 75 4.63 29.08 -15.39
N LEU A 76 4.48 29.31 -16.70
CA LEU A 76 4.40 30.65 -17.25
C LEU A 76 2.96 30.95 -17.63
N LYS A 77 2.54 32.18 -17.37
CA LYS A 77 1.30 32.73 -17.87
C LYS A 77 1.55 34.14 -18.39
N THR A 78 1.07 34.42 -19.61
CA THR A 78 1.06 35.73 -20.22
C THR A 78 -0.19 36.48 -19.77
N PHE A 79 -0.10 37.76 -19.51
CA PHE A 79 -1.23 38.65 -19.23
C PHE A 79 -1.26 39.88 -20.13
N SER A 80 -0.18 40.17 -20.87
CA SER A 80 -0.10 41.28 -21.79
C SER A 80 0.66 40.89 -23.06
N HIS A 81 0.16 41.36 -24.20
CA HIS A 81 0.81 41.32 -25.49
C HIS A 81 0.67 42.70 -26.14
N GLU A 82 1.78 43.28 -26.51
CA GLU A 82 1.86 44.56 -27.19
C GLU A 82 2.69 44.44 -28.45
N ILE A 83 2.30 45.08 -29.52
CA ILE A 83 3.09 45.19 -30.76
C ILE A 83 3.56 46.60 -30.90
N LEU A 84 4.88 46.79 -30.91
CA LEU A 84 5.51 48.08 -31.09
C LEU A 84 5.39 48.54 -32.57
N PRO A 85 5.57 49.87 -32.85
CA PRO A 85 5.48 50.39 -34.21
C PRO A 85 6.46 49.81 -35.24
N ASP A 86 7.56 49.21 -34.75
CA ASP A 86 8.55 48.49 -35.54
C ASP A 86 8.20 47.01 -35.82
N GLY A 87 7.02 46.57 -35.35
CA GLY A 87 6.57 45.18 -35.47
C GLY A 87 7.07 44.24 -34.36
N THR A 88 7.84 44.76 -33.40
CA THR A 88 8.34 43.96 -32.27
C THR A 88 7.21 43.59 -31.30
N GLY A 89 7.02 42.31 -31.05
CA GLY A 89 6.06 41.82 -30.06
C GLY A 89 6.68 41.84 -28.65
N ILE A 90 5.97 42.41 -27.70
CA ILE A 90 6.31 42.40 -26.28
C ILE A 90 5.29 41.53 -25.55
N LEU A 91 5.75 40.53 -24.85
CA LEU A 91 4.90 39.72 -23.97
C LEU A 91 5.31 40.00 -22.53
N GLU A 92 4.32 40.11 -21.65
CA GLU A 92 4.54 40.20 -20.21
C GLU A 92 3.69 39.19 -19.46
N GLY A 93 4.26 38.66 -18.37
CA GLY A 93 3.59 37.63 -17.60
C GLY A 93 4.17 37.40 -16.21
N TYR A 94 3.72 36.34 -15.61
CA TYR A 94 4.30 35.86 -14.36
C TYR A 94 4.84 34.43 -14.53
N ILE A 95 5.87 34.15 -13.74
CA ILE A 95 6.52 32.83 -13.61
C ILE A 95 6.23 32.31 -12.20
N GLN A 96 5.86 31.05 -12.10
CA GLN A 96 5.62 30.38 -10.84
C GLN A 96 6.40 29.06 -10.78
N ASN A 97 7.11 28.84 -9.70
CA ASN A 97 7.68 27.53 -9.39
C ASN A 97 6.55 26.65 -8.79
N ILE A 98 6.17 25.64 -9.51
CA ILE A 98 5.10 24.70 -9.11
C ILE A 98 5.67 23.31 -8.71
N THR A 99 6.97 23.22 -8.44
CA THR A 99 7.66 21.95 -8.13
C THR A 99 7.01 21.27 -6.93
N ASP A 100 6.78 21.97 -5.83
CA ASP A 100 6.17 21.40 -4.62
C ASP A 100 4.73 20.94 -4.89
N ILE A 101 3.99 21.67 -5.74
CA ILE A 101 2.62 21.30 -6.13
C ILE A 101 2.65 20.00 -6.94
N GLN A 102 3.55 19.89 -7.91
CA GLN A 102 3.67 18.70 -8.75
C GLN A 102 4.18 17.49 -7.95
N GLN A 103 5.11 17.71 -7.04
CA GLN A 103 5.59 16.63 -6.15
C GLN A 103 4.45 16.09 -5.29
N ARG A 104 3.71 16.96 -4.59
CA ARG A 104 2.55 16.54 -3.79
C ARG A 104 1.51 15.81 -4.61
N ARG A 105 1.25 16.27 -5.83
CA ARG A 105 0.30 15.61 -6.74
C ARG A 105 0.77 14.22 -7.14
N ASN A 106 2.07 14.07 -7.46
CA ASN A 106 2.66 12.78 -7.78
C ASN A 106 2.62 11.83 -6.56
N ASP A 107 2.96 12.34 -5.36
CA ASP A 107 2.91 11.54 -4.12
C ASP A 107 1.49 11.03 -3.84
N ILE A 108 0.48 11.89 -3.96
CA ILE A 108 -0.92 11.49 -3.82
C ILE A 108 -1.28 10.42 -4.86
N THR A 109 -0.87 10.59 -6.11
CA THR A 109 -1.13 9.62 -7.18
C THR A 109 -0.48 8.27 -6.86
N LEU A 110 0.79 8.26 -6.46
CA LEU A 110 1.52 7.03 -6.08
C LEU A 110 0.87 6.34 -4.89
N LEU A 111 0.51 7.09 -3.84
CA LEU A 111 -0.19 6.54 -2.67
C LEU A 111 -1.55 5.96 -3.06
N THR A 112 -2.32 6.65 -3.89
CA THR A 112 -3.61 6.16 -4.39
C THR A 112 -3.45 4.87 -5.18
N HIS A 113 -2.44 4.79 -6.04
CA HIS A 113 -2.14 3.55 -6.77
C HIS A 113 -1.73 2.41 -5.83
N ALA A 114 -0.89 2.67 -4.84
CA ALA A 114 -0.47 1.67 -3.87
C ALA A 114 -1.67 1.12 -3.08
N ILE A 115 -2.55 1.99 -2.60
CA ILE A 115 -3.74 1.61 -1.85
C ILE A 115 -4.72 0.82 -2.73
N ASN A 116 -4.95 1.24 -3.98
CA ASN A 116 -5.86 0.55 -4.89
C ASN A 116 -5.35 -0.80 -5.40
N ASN A 117 -4.03 -1.01 -5.41
CA ASN A 117 -3.41 -2.29 -5.77
C ASN A 117 -3.11 -3.18 -4.53
N SER A 118 -3.52 -2.76 -3.34
CA SER A 118 -3.44 -3.60 -2.14
C SER A 118 -4.30 -4.85 -2.29
N THR A 119 -3.81 -5.98 -1.77
CA THR A 119 -4.59 -7.22 -1.64
C THR A 119 -5.54 -7.20 -0.44
N GLU A 120 -5.45 -6.19 0.40
CA GLU A 120 -6.31 -5.98 1.55
C GLU A 120 -7.46 -5.03 1.20
N ASP A 121 -8.60 -5.27 1.81
CA ASP A 121 -9.69 -4.30 1.81
C ASP A 121 -9.30 -3.12 2.67
N ILE A 122 -9.38 -1.92 2.12
CA ILE A 122 -9.07 -0.68 2.85
C ILE A 122 -10.25 0.26 2.69
N PHE A 123 -10.79 0.71 3.81
CA PHE A 123 -11.87 1.69 3.82
C PHE A 123 -11.65 2.75 4.89
N ALA A 124 -12.32 3.88 4.72
CA ALA A 124 -12.44 4.91 5.74
C ALA A 124 -13.90 5.30 5.89
N ALA A 125 -14.35 5.46 7.12
CA ALA A 125 -15.74 5.82 7.43
C ALA A 125 -15.81 6.86 8.55
N ARG A 126 -16.90 7.65 8.53
CA ARG A 126 -17.26 8.52 9.64
C ARG A 126 -17.82 7.72 10.80
N GLU A 127 -18.03 8.38 11.91
CA GLU A 127 -18.61 7.77 13.13
C GLU A 127 -19.99 7.16 12.88
N ASP A 128 -20.80 7.77 12.02
CA ASP A 128 -22.12 7.28 11.61
C ASP A 128 -22.07 6.10 10.63
N GLY A 129 -20.85 5.65 10.27
CA GLY A 129 -20.63 4.58 9.32
C GLY A 129 -20.65 5.00 7.84
N THR A 130 -20.87 6.29 7.54
CA THR A 130 -20.79 6.80 6.16
C THR A 130 -19.39 6.64 5.61
N LEU A 131 -19.24 5.98 4.46
CA LEU A 131 -17.94 5.79 3.84
C LEU A 131 -17.38 7.12 3.33
N VAL A 132 -16.09 7.32 3.54
CA VAL A 132 -15.30 8.43 3.01
C VAL A 132 -14.38 7.94 1.91
N PHE A 133 -13.90 6.71 2.05
CA PHE A 133 -12.98 6.08 1.11
C PHE A 133 -13.20 4.57 1.10
N ALA A 134 -12.99 3.96 -0.07
CA ALA A 134 -12.91 2.51 -0.24
C ALA A 134 -11.95 2.21 -1.41
N ASN A 135 -10.95 1.37 -1.17
CA ASN A 135 -10.04 0.96 -2.23
C ASN A 135 -10.71 -0.02 -3.20
N ARG A 136 -10.01 -0.31 -4.29
CA ARG A 136 -10.51 -1.22 -5.34
C ARG A 136 -10.91 -2.58 -4.77
N ARG A 137 -10.09 -3.17 -3.89
CA ARG A 137 -10.32 -4.50 -3.32
C ARG A 137 -11.60 -4.54 -2.46
N PHE A 138 -11.78 -3.55 -1.60
CA PHE A 138 -13.01 -3.41 -0.80
C PHE A 138 -14.25 -3.32 -1.71
N ARG A 139 -14.18 -2.50 -2.77
CA ARG A 139 -15.29 -2.33 -3.72
C ARG A 139 -15.63 -3.63 -4.44
N GLU A 140 -14.62 -4.37 -4.90
CA GLU A 140 -14.81 -5.67 -5.55
C GLU A 140 -15.46 -6.68 -4.60
N HIS A 141 -15.04 -6.77 -3.35
CA HIS A 141 -15.63 -7.68 -2.36
C HIS A 141 -17.07 -7.34 -2.00
N HIS A 142 -17.45 -6.08 -2.08
CA HIS A 142 -18.78 -5.63 -1.70
C HIS A 142 -19.67 -5.26 -2.89
N ASN A 143 -19.30 -5.64 -4.12
CA ASN A 143 -20.02 -5.35 -5.36
C ASN A 143 -20.33 -3.86 -5.57
N ILE A 144 -19.40 -2.98 -5.19
CA ILE A 144 -19.49 -1.53 -5.37
C ILE A 144 -18.76 -1.14 -6.65
N SER A 145 -19.44 -0.46 -7.58
CA SER A 145 -18.80 0.03 -8.79
C SER A 145 -17.68 1.04 -8.48
N MET A 146 -16.65 1.06 -9.32
CA MET A 146 -15.59 2.09 -9.21
C MET A 146 -16.11 3.49 -9.48
N THR A 147 -17.24 3.62 -10.15
CA THR A 147 -17.91 4.90 -10.46
C THR A 147 -18.87 5.36 -9.38
N ASP A 148 -19.25 4.48 -8.44
CA ASP A 148 -20.19 4.82 -7.38
C ASP A 148 -19.56 5.80 -6.37
N ASP A 149 -20.36 6.77 -5.95
CA ASP A 149 -19.97 7.68 -4.87
C ASP A 149 -20.11 6.96 -3.53
N VAL A 150 -18.96 6.60 -2.93
CA VAL A 150 -18.95 5.91 -1.63
C VAL A 150 -19.54 6.74 -0.51
N SER A 151 -19.60 8.07 -0.63
CA SER A 151 -20.17 8.93 0.40
C SER A 151 -21.68 8.75 0.60
N THR A 152 -22.34 8.08 -0.35
CA THR A 152 -23.76 7.70 -0.25
C THR A 152 -23.96 6.35 0.44
N LEU A 153 -22.87 5.63 0.69
CA LEU A 153 -22.88 4.27 1.22
C LEU A 153 -22.56 4.27 2.72
N ASN A 154 -23.08 3.26 3.40
CA ASN A 154 -22.85 3.09 4.82
C ASN A 154 -22.29 1.70 5.10
N ILE A 155 -21.18 1.62 5.86
CA ILE A 155 -20.41 0.39 6.08
C ILE A 155 -21.26 -0.71 6.73
N TYR A 156 -22.15 -0.39 7.67
CA TYR A 156 -22.99 -1.39 8.32
C TYR A 156 -24.15 -1.92 7.45
N ARG A 157 -24.52 -1.20 6.37
CA ARG A 157 -25.49 -1.69 5.38
C ARG A 157 -24.85 -2.58 4.33
N ILE A 158 -23.57 -2.38 4.08
CA ILE A 158 -22.80 -3.14 3.08
C ILE A 158 -22.32 -4.47 3.68
N SER A 159 -21.87 -4.44 4.93
CA SER A 159 -21.43 -5.64 5.64
C SER A 159 -22.64 -6.43 6.14
N THR A 160 -22.87 -7.61 5.58
CA THR A 160 -24.00 -8.48 5.92
C THR A 160 -24.02 -8.96 7.37
N ASN A 161 -22.90 -8.93 8.06
CA ASN A 161 -22.80 -9.20 9.50
C ASN A 161 -23.04 -7.96 10.37
N ALA A 162 -23.14 -6.79 9.76
CA ALA A 162 -23.45 -5.54 10.47
C ALA A 162 -24.97 -5.23 10.44
N GLN A 163 -25.82 -6.22 10.36
CA GLN A 163 -27.27 -6.04 10.58
C GLN A 163 -27.57 -5.51 11.99
N ASP A 164 -26.56 -5.45 12.84
CA ASP A 164 -26.67 -4.90 14.16
C ASP A 164 -25.88 -3.58 14.23
N GLU A 165 -26.59 -2.46 14.10
CA GLU A 165 -26.08 -1.11 14.37
C GLU A 165 -25.36 -1.04 15.74
N ASN A 166 -25.79 -1.87 16.68
CA ASN A 166 -25.15 -2.05 17.96
C ASN A 166 -23.72 -2.63 17.86
N SER A 167 -23.42 -3.44 16.86
CA SER A 167 -22.07 -3.99 16.67
C SER A 167 -21.11 -2.94 16.18
N TRP A 168 -21.53 -2.05 15.27
CA TRP A 168 -20.76 -0.90 14.84
C TRP A 168 -20.51 0.07 16.01
N GLN A 169 -21.55 0.42 16.75
CA GLN A 169 -21.42 1.30 17.90
C GLN A 169 -20.53 0.72 19.00
N ARG A 170 -20.56 -0.60 19.22
CA ARG A 170 -19.63 -1.27 20.16
C ARG A 170 -18.19 -1.19 19.67
N LEU A 171 -17.94 -1.39 18.38
CA LEU A 171 -16.62 -1.23 17.77
C LEU A 171 -16.12 0.20 17.95
N ILE A 172 -16.92 1.21 17.62
CA ILE A 172 -16.61 2.63 17.77
C ILE A 172 -16.30 3.00 19.22
N LYS A 173 -17.11 2.54 20.17
CA LYS A 173 -16.89 2.80 21.61
C LYS A 173 -15.57 2.18 22.11
N SER A 174 -15.25 0.96 21.65
CA SER A 174 -14.01 0.29 22.04
C SER A 174 -12.78 1.03 21.50
N LEU A 175 -12.84 1.50 20.27
CA LEU A 175 -11.76 2.21 19.62
C LEU A 175 -11.53 3.64 20.18
N ARG A 176 -12.59 4.33 20.64
CA ARG A 176 -12.48 5.64 21.28
C ARG A 176 -11.70 5.62 22.58
N LYS A 177 -11.65 4.48 23.26
CA LYS A 177 -10.89 4.30 24.49
C LYS A 177 -9.38 4.09 24.26
N GLY A 178 -8.88 4.34 23.06
CA GLY A 178 -7.47 4.15 22.68
C GLY A 178 -7.06 2.70 22.44
N GLU A 179 -8.01 1.78 22.46
CA GLU A 179 -7.76 0.38 22.11
C GLU A 179 -7.63 0.25 20.58
N LYS A 180 -6.39 0.02 20.12
CA LYS A 180 -6.17 -0.48 18.76
C LYS A 180 -6.69 -1.91 18.73
N ARG A 181 -7.73 -2.18 17.97
CA ARG A 181 -8.11 -3.56 17.64
C ARG A 181 -7.33 -4.02 16.43
N ASN A 182 -6.37 -4.90 16.67
CA ASN A 182 -5.67 -5.63 15.62
C ASN A 182 -6.08 -7.09 15.68
N GLY A 183 -6.21 -7.72 14.51
CA GLY A 183 -6.33 -9.18 14.40
C GLY A 183 -7.67 -9.76 14.85
N PHE A 184 -8.77 -9.00 14.77
CA PHE A 184 -10.09 -9.61 14.96
C PHE A 184 -10.50 -10.35 13.68
N ILE A 185 -11.09 -11.53 13.86
CA ILE A 185 -11.57 -12.35 12.74
C ILE A 185 -13.08 -12.13 12.60
N LEU A 186 -13.48 -11.73 11.40
CA LEU A 186 -14.86 -11.60 11.00
C LEU A 186 -15.17 -12.70 9.97
N TYR A 187 -16.35 -13.30 10.09
CA TYR A 187 -16.85 -14.23 9.09
C TYR A 187 -17.93 -13.53 8.27
N HIS A 188 -17.61 -13.25 7.01
CA HIS A 188 -18.53 -12.57 6.08
C HIS A 188 -19.17 -13.57 5.12
N PRO A 189 -20.50 -13.79 5.18
CA PRO A 189 -21.22 -14.34 4.05
C PRO A 189 -21.30 -13.25 2.96
N LEU A 190 -20.68 -13.50 1.82
CA LEU A 190 -20.84 -12.62 0.67
C LEU A 190 -22.17 -12.95 -0.05
N PRO A 191 -22.92 -11.93 -0.54
CA PRO A 191 -24.27 -12.15 -1.13
C PRO A 191 -24.30 -13.10 -2.32
N GLU A 192 -23.21 -13.25 -3.05
CA GLU A 192 -23.10 -14.09 -4.26
C GLU A 192 -22.15 -15.28 -4.11
N HIS A 193 -21.52 -15.44 -2.93
CA HIS A 193 -20.65 -16.57 -2.64
C HIS A 193 -21.30 -17.49 -1.60
N PRO A 194 -21.46 -18.81 -1.91
CA PRO A 194 -22.02 -19.76 -0.95
C PRO A 194 -21.08 -20.02 0.24
N GLU A 195 -19.89 -19.46 0.21
CA GLU A 195 -18.84 -19.68 1.20
C GLU A 195 -18.67 -18.46 2.10
N VAL A 196 -18.56 -18.72 3.39
CA VAL A 196 -18.25 -17.71 4.39
C VAL A 196 -16.76 -17.39 4.31
N LEU A 197 -16.42 -16.12 4.04
CA LEU A 197 -15.04 -15.66 4.09
C LEU A 197 -14.62 -15.38 5.53
N ALA A 198 -13.41 -15.79 5.87
CA ALA A 198 -12.76 -15.42 7.12
C ALA A 198 -11.86 -14.21 6.86
N MET A 199 -12.20 -13.06 7.42
CA MET A 199 -11.49 -11.81 7.27
C MET A 199 -10.75 -11.46 8.56
N GLU A 200 -9.44 -11.27 8.51
CA GLU A 200 -8.66 -10.72 9.61
C GLU A 200 -8.64 -9.19 9.47
N GLY A 201 -9.21 -8.50 10.44
CA GLY A 201 -9.42 -7.06 10.39
C GLY A 201 -8.59 -6.29 11.43
N SER A 202 -8.31 -5.03 11.10
CA SER A 202 -7.82 -4.02 12.04
C SER A 202 -8.51 -2.69 11.78
N ALA A 203 -8.71 -1.89 12.81
CA ALA A 203 -9.32 -0.58 12.68
C ALA A 203 -8.73 0.41 13.69
N TYR A 204 -8.63 1.68 13.29
CA TYR A 204 -8.14 2.77 14.15
C TYR A 204 -8.69 4.13 13.71
N TRP A 205 -8.74 5.08 14.67
CA TRP A 205 -9.14 6.44 14.40
C TRP A 205 -7.98 7.31 13.94
N VAL A 206 -8.25 8.15 12.93
CA VAL A 206 -7.38 9.25 12.51
C VAL A 206 -8.17 10.54 12.60
N THR A 207 -7.61 11.56 13.22
CA THR A 207 -8.21 12.90 13.26
C THR A 207 -7.64 13.71 12.09
N SER A 208 -8.51 14.25 11.25
CA SER A 208 -8.10 15.17 10.17
C SER A 208 -7.66 16.53 10.72
N ASP A 209 -6.97 17.32 9.89
CA ASP A 209 -6.56 18.70 10.24
C ASP A 209 -7.76 19.61 10.61
N LYS A 210 -8.96 19.24 10.17
CA LYS A 210 -10.23 19.93 10.51
C LYS A 210 -10.86 19.44 11.80
N GLY A 211 -10.22 18.51 12.52
CA GLY A 211 -10.74 17.92 13.75
C GLY A 211 -11.79 16.82 13.52
N GLU A 212 -12.06 16.41 12.27
CA GLU A 212 -12.98 15.33 11.97
C GLU A 212 -12.33 13.97 12.25
N ALA A 213 -12.98 13.13 13.05
CA ALA A 213 -12.51 11.79 13.34
C ALA A 213 -12.99 10.82 12.24
N ILE A 214 -12.03 10.15 11.58
CA ILE A 214 -12.25 9.17 10.52
C ILE A 214 -11.73 7.82 10.99
N LEU A 215 -12.57 6.79 10.93
CA LEU A 215 -12.19 5.42 11.18
C LEU A 215 -11.59 4.81 9.92
N TRP A 216 -10.35 4.35 10.02
CA TRP A 216 -9.72 3.53 9.00
C TRP A 216 -9.86 2.06 9.36
N GLY A 217 -10.34 1.27 8.41
CA GLY A 217 -10.45 -0.18 8.50
C GLY A 217 -9.61 -0.87 7.43
N PHE A 218 -9.01 -1.97 7.84
CA PHE A 218 -8.20 -2.85 6.99
C PHE A 218 -8.68 -4.26 7.23
N SER A 219 -8.87 -5.04 6.17
CA SER A 219 -9.17 -6.45 6.33
C SER A 219 -8.51 -7.28 5.23
N ARG A 220 -8.06 -8.47 5.64
CA ARG A 220 -7.40 -9.45 4.78
C ARG A 220 -8.21 -10.73 4.77
N ASP A 221 -8.46 -11.27 3.59
CA ASP A 221 -9.01 -12.61 3.45
C ASP A 221 -7.97 -13.65 3.89
N ILE A 222 -8.29 -14.38 4.96
CA ILE A 222 -7.50 -15.47 5.52
C ILE A 222 -8.17 -16.84 5.35
N THR A 223 -9.20 -16.93 4.53
CA THR A 223 -10.01 -18.14 4.34
C THR A 223 -9.14 -19.32 3.94
N GLN A 224 -8.26 -19.14 2.97
CA GLN A 224 -7.36 -20.21 2.52
C GLN A 224 -6.37 -20.64 3.61
N ARG A 225 -5.86 -19.67 4.39
CA ARG A 225 -4.98 -19.96 5.53
C ARG A 225 -5.69 -20.81 6.58
N ILE A 226 -6.90 -20.44 6.97
CA ILE A 226 -7.68 -21.20 7.95
C ILE A 226 -8.02 -22.60 7.42
N ARG A 227 -8.39 -22.71 6.15
CA ARG A 227 -8.64 -24.02 5.51
C ARG A 227 -7.40 -24.90 5.53
N ASN A 228 -6.24 -24.37 5.17
CA ASN A 228 -4.98 -25.11 5.19
C ASN A 228 -4.63 -25.57 6.61
N GLU A 229 -4.74 -24.68 7.60
CA GLU A 229 -4.50 -25.02 9.01
C GLU A 229 -5.45 -26.13 9.50
N GLN A 230 -6.72 -26.06 9.14
CA GLN A 230 -7.70 -27.11 9.47
C GLN A 230 -7.38 -28.44 8.76
N GLN A 231 -6.97 -28.40 7.50
CA GLN A 231 -6.56 -29.61 6.77
C GLN A 231 -5.34 -30.26 7.42
N ILE A 232 -4.29 -29.47 7.72
CA ILE A 232 -3.08 -29.96 8.39
C ILE A 232 -3.47 -30.62 9.71
N LYS A 233 -4.27 -29.94 10.52
CA LYS A 233 -4.75 -30.49 11.79
C LYS A 233 -5.52 -31.80 11.62
N ARG A 234 -6.42 -31.86 10.63
CA ARG A 234 -7.19 -33.06 10.30
C ARG A 234 -6.27 -34.21 9.85
N PHE A 235 -5.31 -33.90 8.96
CA PHE A 235 -4.33 -34.91 8.51
C PHE A 235 -3.47 -35.42 9.66
N SER A 236 -2.98 -34.55 10.53
CA SER A 236 -2.23 -34.95 11.73
C SER A 236 -3.05 -35.91 12.60
N GLN A 237 -4.32 -35.59 12.88
CA GLN A 237 -5.19 -36.46 13.67
C GLN A 237 -5.46 -37.83 13.02
N ILE A 238 -5.59 -37.84 11.68
CA ILE A 238 -5.77 -39.10 10.94
C ILE A 238 -4.49 -39.94 11.02
N LEU A 239 -3.32 -39.30 10.78
CA LEU A 239 -2.03 -39.97 10.86
C LEU A 239 -1.78 -40.55 12.26
N ASP A 240 -2.00 -39.74 13.30
CA ASP A 240 -1.84 -40.17 14.69
C ASP A 240 -2.71 -41.40 14.98
N LYS A 241 -4.01 -41.34 14.64
CA LYS A 241 -4.92 -42.48 14.82
C LYS A 241 -4.51 -43.71 14.01
N THR A 242 -4.04 -43.51 12.78
CA THR A 242 -3.62 -44.60 11.90
C THR A 242 -2.40 -45.27 12.47
N ILE A 243 -1.37 -44.50 12.85
CA ILE A 243 -0.12 -45.00 13.40
C ILE A 243 -0.35 -45.70 14.77
N GLU A 244 -1.23 -45.11 15.61
CA GLU A 244 -1.56 -45.73 16.92
C GLU A 244 -2.27 -47.07 16.82
N ASN A 245 -3.03 -47.29 15.73
CA ASN A 245 -3.78 -48.54 15.51
C ASN A 245 -3.05 -49.56 14.62
N LEU A 246 -1.84 -49.24 14.14
CA LEU A 246 -1.06 -50.24 13.39
C LEU A 246 -0.59 -51.38 14.29
N PRO A 247 -0.68 -52.63 13.81
CA PRO A 247 -0.21 -53.83 14.56
C PRO A 247 1.33 -53.98 14.52
N ALA A 248 2.04 -52.88 14.35
CA ALA A 248 3.50 -52.82 14.28
C ALA A 248 4.03 -51.69 15.16
N GLY A 249 5.09 -51.97 15.90
CA GLY A 249 5.79 -50.92 16.67
C GLY A 249 6.51 -49.96 15.75
N ILE A 250 6.11 -48.66 15.80
CA ILE A 250 6.73 -47.58 15.04
C ILE A 250 7.45 -46.67 16.00
N VAL A 251 8.73 -46.43 15.69
CA VAL A 251 9.61 -45.51 16.42
C VAL A 251 10.23 -44.56 15.45
N ILE A 252 10.19 -43.26 15.77
CA ILE A 252 10.87 -42.18 15.03
C ILE A 252 11.94 -41.61 15.94
N LYS A 253 13.17 -41.51 15.42
CA LYS A 253 14.31 -40.92 16.12
C LYS A 253 14.88 -39.75 15.34
N ASP A 254 15.35 -38.71 16.04
CA ASP A 254 16.03 -37.55 15.46
C ASP A 254 17.53 -37.83 15.34
N ILE A 255 18.00 -37.97 14.11
CA ILE A 255 19.42 -38.20 13.80
C ILE A 255 20.29 -37.01 14.25
N GLN A 256 19.79 -35.77 14.08
CA GLN A 256 20.57 -34.58 14.39
C GLN A 256 20.78 -34.36 15.89
N SER A 257 19.85 -34.83 16.72
CA SER A 257 19.94 -34.75 18.17
C SER A 257 20.56 -36.02 18.81
N GLY A 258 21.21 -36.88 18.03
CA GLY A 258 21.86 -38.09 18.52
C GLY A 258 20.91 -39.28 18.67
N PHE A 259 19.95 -39.42 17.75
CA PHE A 259 18.96 -40.51 17.70
C PHE A 259 18.01 -40.54 18.90
N LYS A 260 17.65 -39.35 19.41
CA LYS A 260 16.64 -39.27 20.45
C LYS A 260 15.27 -39.63 19.92
N TYR A 261 14.47 -40.31 20.74
CA TYR A 261 13.11 -40.67 20.42
C TYR A 261 12.22 -39.42 20.24
N LEU A 262 11.68 -39.22 19.06
CA LEU A 262 10.69 -38.17 18.75
C LEU A 262 9.27 -38.72 18.85
N TYR A 263 9.05 -39.96 18.48
CA TYR A 263 7.74 -40.58 18.48
C TYR A 263 7.84 -42.08 18.65
N CYS A 264 6.87 -42.66 19.37
CA CYS A 264 6.65 -44.09 19.50
C CYS A 264 5.13 -44.32 19.49
N ASN A 265 4.62 -45.29 18.72
CA ASN A 265 3.20 -45.65 18.77
C ASN A 265 2.89 -46.64 19.89
N ARG A 266 1.59 -46.88 20.13
CA ARG A 266 1.10 -47.78 21.18
C ARG A 266 1.70 -49.20 21.12
N GLU A 267 1.84 -49.74 19.92
CA GLU A 267 2.40 -51.10 19.77
C GLU A 267 3.89 -51.19 20.16
N SER A 268 4.63 -50.11 20.06
CA SER A 268 6.01 -50.02 20.55
C SER A 268 6.12 -50.20 22.07
N TYR A 269 5.08 -49.87 22.85
CA TYR A 269 5.02 -50.10 24.28
C TYR A 269 4.91 -51.55 24.66
N ASN A 270 4.07 -52.28 23.94
CA ASN A 270 3.88 -53.72 24.22
C ASN A 270 5.19 -54.49 24.08
N ARG A 271 6.22 -53.84 23.52
CA ARG A 271 7.58 -54.36 23.31
C ARG A 271 8.64 -53.77 24.26
N ASN A 272 8.24 -53.30 25.44
CA ASN A 272 9.12 -52.85 26.52
C ASN A 272 9.76 -51.43 26.39
N ILE A 273 9.17 -50.52 25.65
CA ILE A 273 9.59 -49.11 25.65
C ILE A 273 8.59 -48.29 26.46
N PRO A 274 8.92 -47.69 27.61
CA PRO A 274 7.98 -46.84 28.36
C PRO A 274 7.80 -45.53 27.66
N LEU A 275 6.65 -45.33 27.01
CA LEU A 275 6.37 -44.22 26.07
C LEU A 275 6.53 -42.80 26.61
N LYS A 276 5.93 -42.52 27.75
CA LYS A 276 5.98 -41.15 28.32
C LYS A 276 7.38 -40.80 28.79
N GLU A 277 8.23 -41.75 28.99
CA GLU A 277 9.59 -41.53 29.46
C GLU A 277 10.62 -41.60 28.34
N ALA A 278 10.26 -42.14 27.15
CA ALA A 278 11.18 -42.30 26.03
C ALA A 278 11.44 -41.01 25.23
N LEU A 279 10.45 -40.14 25.12
CA LEU A 279 10.59 -38.91 24.34
C LEU A 279 11.75 -38.03 24.83
N GLY A 280 12.63 -37.65 23.89
CA GLY A 280 13.82 -36.87 24.19
C GLY A 280 15.01 -37.64 24.76
N LYS A 281 14.86 -38.93 25.03
CA LYS A 281 15.93 -39.86 25.44
C LYS A 281 16.41 -40.68 24.26
N ASP A 282 17.49 -41.45 24.43
CA ASP A 282 18.02 -42.35 23.40
C ASP A 282 18.05 -43.80 23.89
N ASP A 283 18.59 -44.71 23.04
CA ASP A 283 18.64 -46.15 23.37
C ASP A 283 19.49 -46.43 24.60
N PHE A 284 20.51 -45.62 24.88
CA PHE A 284 21.39 -45.79 26.02
C PHE A 284 20.73 -45.47 27.36
N ASP A 285 19.63 -44.75 27.36
CA ASP A 285 18.84 -44.47 28.56
C ASP A 285 17.96 -45.66 28.99
N PHE A 286 17.69 -46.61 28.07
CA PHE A 286 16.71 -47.68 28.29
C PHE A 286 17.29 -49.09 28.20
N TYR A 287 18.37 -49.27 27.45
CA TYR A 287 18.92 -50.59 27.19
C TYR A 287 20.33 -50.72 27.74
N PRO A 288 20.76 -51.98 28.12
CA PRO A 288 22.14 -52.26 28.39
C PRO A 288 23.05 -51.87 27.23
N LEU A 289 24.29 -51.47 27.53
CA LEU A 289 25.24 -50.88 26.57
C LEU A 289 25.38 -51.69 25.27
N GLU A 290 25.48 -52.98 25.35
CA GLU A 290 25.64 -53.85 24.17
C GLU A 290 24.42 -53.79 23.25
N LEU A 291 23.21 -53.84 23.81
CA LEU A 291 21.96 -53.81 23.06
C LEU A 291 21.70 -52.41 22.49
N ALA A 292 22.02 -51.35 23.24
CA ALA A 292 21.92 -49.98 22.77
C ALA A 292 22.85 -49.70 21.56
N GLN A 293 24.07 -50.26 21.61
CA GLN A 293 25.01 -50.15 20.48
C GLN A 293 24.54 -50.92 19.24
N GLU A 294 23.93 -52.09 19.43
CA GLU A 294 23.35 -52.87 18.33
C GLU A 294 22.20 -52.11 17.66
N LYS A 295 21.26 -51.59 18.46
CA LYS A 295 20.16 -50.77 17.95
C LYS A 295 20.66 -49.53 17.21
N ARG A 296 21.66 -48.83 17.74
CA ARG A 296 22.29 -47.69 17.10
C ARG A 296 22.90 -48.01 15.73
N LYS A 297 23.49 -49.22 15.59
CA LYS A 297 24.02 -49.70 14.30
C LYS A 297 22.92 -49.99 13.27
N GLN A 298 21.72 -50.36 13.74
CA GLN A 298 20.58 -50.61 12.86
C GLN A 298 19.89 -49.30 12.42
N ASP A 299 20.07 -48.22 13.16
CA ASP A 299 19.50 -46.90 12.87
C ASP A 299 20.33 -46.08 11.85
N VAL A 300 21.57 -46.45 11.57
CA VAL A 300 22.51 -45.84 10.63
C VAL A 300 22.52 -46.58 9.30
#